data_0786693b2a8dfcb114d56ebc6b9e0cca
#
_entry.id   0786693b2a8dfcb114d56ebc6b9e0cca
#
_cell.length_a   1.000
_cell.length_b   1.000
_cell.length_c   1.000
_cell.angle_alpha   90.00
_cell.angle_beta   90.00
_cell.angle_gamma   90.00
#
_symmetry.space_group_name_H-M   'P 1'
#
loop_
_entity.id
_entity.type
_entity.pdbx_description
1 polymer ?
#
loop_
_entity_poly.entity_id
_entity_poly.type
_entity_poly.pdbx_seq_one_letter_code
_entity_poly.pdbx_strand_id
1 'polypeptide(L)'
;MKAIITFLLIFCVIVVFHEFGHFFFAKRSGILVREFAIGMGPKIFAHTGKDGTVYTIRILPLGGYVRMAGWGEDTTEIKTGSPASLTIGSDGKVRRINLSDRQVDQTALPMNVTAYDLEDKLTITGLVLDETKTYEVDHDATLVEEDGTELRIAPKDVQYQNASIWGRLITNFAGPMNNFILGVLVFIILAFVQGGVQDTSTNRIQVADGGAAQVAGLKNGDAIEAINKDKVTDWDSLKEALTENTQKFSKGDSLSVTVKRSNGQEETVSVKPKENQGSYFLGVSPALKTGLKDKIFGGFQMAWEGAFKILVALKGLITNFSLNKLGGPVAMFQMS
;
A
#
# COMPACT_ATOMS: atom_id res chain seq x y z
N MET A 1 -11.10 -15.02 -15.34
CA MET A 1 -10.55 -15.55 -14.07
C MET A 1 -9.15 -15.07 -13.75
N LYS A 2 -8.16 -15.14 -14.69
CA LYS A 2 -6.78 -14.67 -14.41
C LYS A 2 -6.71 -13.21 -13.95
N ALA A 3 -7.38 -12.28 -14.65
CA ALA A 3 -7.40 -10.87 -14.30
C ALA A 3 -7.96 -10.60 -12.89
N ILE A 4 -9.03 -11.27 -12.48
CA ILE A 4 -9.62 -11.14 -11.14
C ILE A 4 -8.61 -11.59 -10.07
N ILE A 5 -7.99 -12.74 -10.28
CA ILE A 5 -7.00 -13.29 -9.34
C ILE A 5 -5.81 -12.34 -9.23
N THR A 6 -5.30 -11.85 -10.36
CA THR A 6 -4.17 -10.90 -10.39
C THR A 6 -4.54 -9.60 -9.67
N PHE A 7 -5.73 -9.04 -9.94
CA PHE A 7 -6.22 -7.85 -9.26
C PHE A 7 -6.31 -8.06 -7.74
N LEU A 8 -6.95 -9.14 -7.29
CA LEU A 8 -7.10 -9.44 -5.86
C LEU A 8 -5.74 -9.60 -5.18
N LEU A 9 -4.78 -10.24 -5.86
CA LEU A 9 -3.45 -10.45 -5.32
C LEU A 9 -2.69 -9.13 -5.16
N ILE A 10 -2.70 -8.27 -6.20
CA ILE A 10 -2.07 -6.94 -6.15
C ILE A 10 -2.75 -6.08 -5.08
N PHE A 11 -4.09 -6.06 -5.05
CA PHE A 11 -4.86 -5.31 -4.07
C PHE A 11 -4.54 -5.74 -2.64
N CYS A 12 -4.49 -7.06 -2.39
CA CYS A 12 -4.13 -7.62 -1.09
C CYS A 12 -2.73 -7.17 -0.65
N VAL A 13 -1.73 -7.22 -1.55
CA VAL A 13 -0.36 -6.76 -1.24
C VAL A 13 -0.37 -5.28 -0.86
N ILE A 14 -1.03 -4.42 -1.65
CA ILE A 14 -1.10 -2.97 -1.38
C ILE A 14 -1.73 -2.71 -0.01
N VAL A 15 -2.85 -3.39 0.30
CA VAL A 15 -3.56 -3.21 1.57
C VAL A 15 -2.73 -3.71 2.75
N VAL A 16 -2.11 -4.89 2.65
CA VAL A 16 -1.27 -5.42 3.72
C VAL A 16 -0.12 -4.47 4.04
N PHE A 17 0.55 -3.91 3.04
CA PHE A 17 1.60 -2.91 3.24
C PHE A 17 1.05 -1.62 3.88
N HIS A 18 -0.12 -1.18 3.47
CA HIS A 18 -0.82 -0.02 4.04
C HIS A 18 -1.09 -0.22 5.53
N GLU A 19 -1.77 -1.30 5.87
CA GLU A 19 -2.14 -1.63 7.26
C GLU A 19 -0.91 -1.89 8.13
N PHE A 20 0.14 -2.50 7.55
CA PHE A 20 1.41 -2.69 8.25
C PHE A 20 2.06 -1.36 8.64
N GLY A 21 1.91 -0.31 7.84
CA GLY A 21 2.35 1.04 8.20
C GLY A 21 1.67 1.53 9.48
N HIS A 22 0.34 1.49 9.53
CA HIS A 22 -0.44 1.85 10.71
C HIS A 22 -0.06 1.02 11.93
N PHE A 23 0.02 -0.30 11.76
CA PHE A 23 0.42 -1.24 12.80
C PHE A 23 1.78 -0.91 13.40
N PHE A 24 2.80 -0.77 12.55
CA PHE A 24 4.18 -0.54 12.98
C PHE A 24 4.32 0.76 13.78
N PHE A 25 3.76 1.85 13.27
CA PHE A 25 3.88 3.16 13.91
C PHE A 25 2.95 3.30 15.13
N ALA A 26 1.79 2.65 15.16
CA ALA A 26 0.96 2.57 16.37
C ALA A 26 1.75 1.96 17.52
N LYS A 27 2.34 0.78 17.30
CA LYS A 27 3.16 0.11 18.34
C LYS A 27 4.38 0.93 18.75
N ARG A 28 5.04 1.58 17.80
CA ARG A 28 6.19 2.45 18.07
C ARG A 28 5.81 3.70 18.86
N SER A 29 4.56 4.12 18.76
CA SER A 29 4.01 5.28 19.50
C SER A 29 3.38 4.89 20.84
N GLY A 30 3.53 3.65 21.29
CA GLY A 30 2.97 3.15 22.55
C GLY A 30 1.47 2.85 22.49
N ILE A 31 0.86 2.85 21.31
CA ILE A 31 -0.55 2.55 21.13
C ILE A 31 -0.75 1.03 21.12
N LEU A 32 -1.65 0.53 21.95
CA LEU A 32 -2.01 -0.89 21.97
C LEU A 32 -2.76 -1.26 20.69
N VAL A 33 -2.17 -2.17 19.91
CA VAL A 33 -2.86 -2.79 18.78
C VAL A 33 -3.48 -4.09 19.22
N ARG A 34 -4.80 -4.17 19.20
CA ARG A 34 -5.57 -5.36 19.57
C ARG A 34 -5.64 -6.40 18.47
N GLU A 35 -5.84 -5.95 17.23
CA GLU A 35 -5.90 -6.87 16.09
C GLU A 35 -5.21 -6.27 14.86
N PHE A 36 -4.45 -7.12 14.14
CA PHE A 36 -3.95 -6.87 12.80
C PHE A 36 -4.58 -7.91 11.86
N ALA A 37 -5.47 -7.47 11.00
CA ALA A 37 -6.24 -8.35 10.14
C ALA A 37 -5.87 -8.21 8.67
N ILE A 38 -5.62 -9.34 8.00
CA ILE A 38 -5.52 -9.45 6.55
C ILE A 38 -6.84 -10.00 6.03
N GLY A 39 -7.53 -9.22 5.19
CA GLY A 39 -8.85 -9.56 4.68
C GLY A 39 -9.99 -9.09 5.59
N MET A 40 -11.20 -9.43 5.21
CA MET A 40 -12.46 -9.12 5.89
C MET A 40 -13.33 -10.36 6.07
N GLY A 41 -14.38 -10.24 6.90
CA GLY A 41 -15.34 -11.32 7.17
C GLY A 41 -14.86 -12.33 8.22
N PRO A 42 -15.38 -13.56 8.22
CA PRO A 42 -15.03 -14.58 9.20
C PRO A 42 -13.53 -14.91 9.25
N LYS A 43 -13.02 -15.19 10.45
CA LYS A 43 -11.63 -15.59 10.70
C LYS A 43 -11.38 -17.00 10.16
N ILE A 44 -10.35 -17.17 9.31
CA ILE A 44 -9.82 -18.49 8.89
C ILE A 44 -8.70 -18.92 9.83
N PHE A 45 -7.85 -17.95 10.20
CA PHE A 45 -6.71 -18.19 11.09
C PHE A 45 -6.60 -17.05 12.09
N ALA A 46 -6.24 -17.36 13.34
CA ALA A 46 -5.95 -16.39 14.38
C ALA A 46 -4.76 -16.86 15.22
N HIS A 47 -3.85 -15.95 15.53
CA HIS A 47 -2.71 -16.19 16.41
C HIS A 47 -2.49 -14.97 17.29
N THR A 48 -2.42 -15.18 18.61
CA THR A 48 -2.13 -14.11 19.56
C THR A 48 -0.62 -14.03 19.79
N GLY A 49 -0.05 -12.87 19.49
CA GLY A 49 1.35 -12.57 19.75
C GLY A 49 1.63 -12.40 21.25
N LYS A 50 2.91 -12.43 21.62
CA LYS A 50 3.35 -12.27 23.02
C LYS A 50 2.98 -10.92 23.63
N ASP A 51 2.72 -9.93 22.83
CA ASP A 51 2.34 -8.55 23.17
C ASP A 51 0.82 -8.33 23.23
N GLY A 52 0.04 -9.40 23.11
CA GLY A 52 -1.41 -9.38 23.13
C GLY A 52 -2.08 -8.99 21.81
N THR A 53 -1.31 -8.67 20.75
CA THR A 53 -1.89 -8.43 19.42
C THR A 53 -2.39 -9.71 18.79
N VAL A 54 -3.64 -9.73 18.33
CA VAL A 54 -4.21 -10.86 17.60
C VAL A 54 -3.97 -10.66 16.10
N TYR A 55 -3.23 -11.57 15.48
CA TYR A 55 -3.01 -11.59 14.03
C TYR A 55 -4.02 -12.50 13.38
N THR A 56 -4.81 -11.98 12.42
CA THR A 56 -5.87 -12.76 11.78
C THR A 56 -5.76 -12.74 10.26
N ILE A 57 -6.14 -13.89 9.67
CA ILE A 57 -6.41 -14.00 8.23
C ILE A 57 -7.90 -14.27 8.07
N ARG A 58 -8.56 -13.51 7.21
CA ARG A 58 -10.00 -13.57 7.01
C ARG A 58 -10.35 -14.01 5.59
N ILE A 59 -11.57 -14.52 5.40
CA ILE A 59 -11.97 -15.23 4.17
C ILE A 59 -11.99 -14.36 2.91
N LEU A 60 -12.31 -13.06 3.04
CA LEU A 60 -12.40 -12.15 1.91
C LEU A 60 -11.10 -11.37 1.77
N PRO A 61 -10.33 -11.56 0.68
CA PRO A 61 -9.06 -10.84 0.46
C PRO A 61 -9.30 -9.38 -0.02
N LEU A 62 -10.35 -8.73 0.49
CA LEU A 62 -10.79 -7.39 0.12
C LEU A 62 -10.49 -6.43 1.26
N GLY A 63 -9.20 -6.12 1.47
CA GLY A 63 -8.85 -5.17 2.51
C GLY A 63 -8.05 -5.78 3.66
N GLY A 64 -8.04 -5.07 4.76
CA GLY A 64 -7.43 -5.38 6.04
C GLY A 64 -7.79 -4.29 7.01
N TYR A 65 -7.36 -4.42 8.26
CA TYR A 65 -7.47 -3.35 9.24
C TYR A 65 -6.52 -3.55 10.42
N VAL A 66 -6.25 -2.44 11.08
CA VAL A 66 -5.54 -2.39 12.36
C VAL A 66 -6.50 -1.87 13.41
N ARG A 67 -6.87 -2.71 14.39
CA ARG A 67 -7.71 -2.31 15.50
C ARG A 67 -6.84 -1.79 16.63
N MET A 68 -6.89 -0.49 16.86
CA MET A 68 -6.14 0.18 17.91
C MET A 68 -7.06 0.49 19.09
N ALA A 69 -6.56 0.32 20.32
CA ALA A 69 -7.31 0.69 21.51
C ALA A 69 -7.64 2.19 21.52
N GLY A 70 -8.87 2.52 21.86
CA GLY A 70 -9.35 3.89 21.91
C GLY A 70 -9.61 4.55 20.55
N TRP A 71 -9.64 3.81 19.45
CA TRP A 71 -10.03 4.31 18.13
C TRP A 71 -11.27 3.58 17.60
N GLY A 72 -12.45 4.25 17.75
CA GLY A 72 -13.69 3.73 17.18
C GLY A 72 -14.09 2.34 17.71
N GLU A 73 -13.57 1.99 18.86
CA GLU A 73 -13.75 0.71 19.48
C GLU A 73 -14.85 0.78 20.54
N ASP A 74 -15.79 -0.14 20.48
CA ASP A 74 -16.72 -0.36 21.58
C ASP A 74 -15.90 -0.94 22.75
N THR A 75 -15.80 -0.20 23.84
CA THR A 75 -15.23 -0.72 25.08
C THR A 75 -16.14 -1.84 25.56
N THR A 76 -15.55 -3.00 25.89
CA THR A 76 -16.33 -4.09 26.50
C THR A 76 -16.85 -3.62 27.86
N GLU A 77 -18.13 -3.34 27.95
CA GLU A 77 -18.79 -2.96 29.20
C GLU A 77 -19.07 -4.22 30.02
N ILE A 78 -18.47 -4.29 31.22
CA ILE A 78 -18.83 -5.30 32.20
C ILE A 78 -20.12 -4.85 32.89
N LYS A 79 -21.21 -5.57 32.69
CA LYS A 79 -22.48 -5.22 33.30
C LYS A 79 -22.38 -5.41 34.83
N THR A 80 -22.90 -4.46 35.57
CA THR A 80 -23.01 -4.59 37.04
C THR A 80 -23.81 -5.83 37.41
N GLY A 81 -23.27 -6.64 38.31
CA GLY A 81 -23.82 -7.94 38.69
C GLY A 81 -23.38 -9.10 37.82
N SER A 82 -22.63 -8.88 36.75
CA SER A 82 -22.11 -10.00 35.93
C SER A 82 -21.17 -10.88 36.73
N PRO A 83 -21.28 -12.22 36.60
CA PRO A 83 -20.33 -13.14 37.16
C PRO A 83 -19.00 -13.02 36.40
N ALA A 84 -17.90 -13.03 37.12
CA ALA A 84 -16.56 -13.04 36.59
C ALA A 84 -15.67 -14.01 37.37
N SER A 85 -14.66 -14.54 36.73
CA SER A 85 -13.61 -15.32 37.37
C SER A 85 -12.28 -14.59 37.24
N LEU A 86 -11.61 -14.31 38.36
CA LEU A 86 -10.37 -13.54 38.41
C LEU A 86 -9.17 -14.45 38.61
N THR A 87 -8.20 -14.40 37.70
CA THR A 87 -6.88 -15.03 37.92
C THR A 87 -5.94 -13.98 38.51
N ILE A 88 -5.49 -14.23 39.73
CA ILE A 88 -4.63 -13.30 40.50
C ILE A 88 -3.18 -13.79 40.43
N GLY A 89 -2.28 -12.88 40.14
CA GLY A 89 -0.83 -13.14 40.13
C GLY A 89 -0.22 -13.26 41.51
N SER A 90 1.01 -13.70 41.61
CA SER A 90 1.76 -13.80 42.88
C SER A 90 1.96 -12.47 43.59
N ASP A 91 1.83 -11.37 42.87
CA ASP A 91 1.89 -9.98 43.35
C ASP A 91 0.55 -9.45 43.89
N GLY A 92 -0.51 -10.28 43.86
CA GLY A 92 -1.84 -9.90 44.30
C GLY A 92 -2.68 -9.13 43.28
N LYS A 93 -2.15 -8.87 42.08
CA LYS A 93 -2.87 -8.16 41.03
C LYS A 93 -3.64 -9.11 40.13
N VAL A 94 -4.78 -8.67 39.64
CA VAL A 94 -5.60 -9.43 38.68
C VAL A 94 -4.93 -9.38 37.30
N ARG A 95 -4.59 -10.55 36.77
CA ARG A 95 -3.97 -10.70 35.44
C ARG A 95 -4.96 -11.10 34.37
N ARG A 96 -6.08 -11.71 34.78
CA ARG A 96 -7.11 -12.14 33.83
C ARG A 96 -8.48 -12.01 34.47
N ILE A 97 -9.39 -11.38 33.74
CA ILE A 97 -10.81 -11.25 34.08
C ILE A 97 -11.57 -12.07 33.06
N ASN A 98 -12.25 -13.12 33.49
CA ASN A 98 -13.01 -13.99 32.59
C ASN A 98 -14.50 -13.84 32.83
N LEU A 99 -15.23 -13.38 31.80
CA LEU A 99 -16.69 -13.23 31.79
C LEU A 99 -17.38 -14.39 31.07
N SER A 100 -16.60 -15.33 30.50
CA SER A 100 -17.13 -16.44 29.71
C SER A 100 -17.34 -17.69 30.57
N ASP A 101 -18.49 -18.32 30.42
CA ASP A 101 -18.80 -19.61 31.04
C ASP A 101 -18.08 -20.79 30.35
N ARG A 102 -17.47 -20.55 29.19
CA ARG A 102 -16.84 -21.60 28.36
C ARG A 102 -15.44 -21.99 28.80
N GLN A 103 -14.77 -21.15 29.56
CA GLN A 103 -13.39 -21.36 30.02
C GLN A 103 -13.33 -21.25 31.54
N VAL A 104 -13.67 -22.32 32.23
CA VAL A 104 -13.65 -22.38 33.69
C VAL A 104 -12.25 -22.71 34.16
N ASP A 105 -11.58 -21.76 34.84
CA ASP A 105 -10.35 -21.99 35.58
C ASP A 105 -10.71 -22.28 37.03
N GLN A 106 -10.48 -23.52 37.51
CA GLN A 106 -10.80 -23.95 38.85
C GLN A 106 -9.97 -23.21 39.93
N THR A 107 -8.88 -22.54 39.54
CA THR A 107 -8.02 -21.78 40.46
C THR A 107 -8.40 -20.30 40.53
N ALA A 108 -9.29 -19.86 39.66
CA ALA A 108 -9.73 -18.48 39.60
C ALA A 108 -10.71 -18.14 40.71
N LEU A 109 -10.64 -16.90 41.20
CA LEU A 109 -11.53 -16.38 42.23
C LEU A 109 -12.86 -15.94 41.60
N PRO A 110 -14.01 -16.58 41.96
CA PRO A 110 -15.30 -16.15 41.48
C PRO A 110 -15.73 -14.83 42.13
N MET A 111 -16.30 -13.91 41.34
CA MET A 111 -16.76 -12.61 41.78
C MET A 111 -18.01 -12.18 41.02
N ASN A 112 -18.95 -11.51 41.67
CA ASN A 112 -19.99 -10.75 40.99
C ASN A 112 -19.57 -9.28 40.91
N VAL A 113 -19.25 -8.79 39.72
CA VAL A 113 -18.69 -7.45 39.54
C VAL A 113 -19.71 -6.37 39.85
N THR A 114 -19.39 -5.43 40.73
CA THR A 114 -20.24 -4.30 41.08
C THR A 114 -19.72 -2.97 40.51
N ALA A 115 -18.40 -2.82 40.37
CA ALA A 115 -17.78 -1.66 39.76
C ALA A 115 -16.40 -2.04 39.17
N TYR A 116 -15.97 -1.32 38.17
CA TYR A 116 -14.63 -1.47 37.61
C TYR A 116 -14.13 -0.16 37.01
N ASP A 117 -12.81 -0.02 36.95
CA ASP A 117 -12.12 1.03 36.20
C ASP A 117 -10.85 0.38 35.62
N LEU A 118 -10.92 -0.04 34.35
CA LEU A 118 -9.83 -0.70 33.65
C LEU A 118 -9.01 0.27 32.78
N GLU A 119 -9.31 1.58 32.89
CA GLU A 119 -8.64 2.61 32.08
C GLU A 119 -7.71 3.48 32.93
N ASP A 120 -8.16 3.93 34.11
CA ASP A 120 -7.48 4.94 34.93
C ASP A 120 -6.93 4.35 36.22
N LYS A 121 -7.82 3.85 37.10
CA LYS A 121 -7.45 3.35 38.42
C LYS A 121 -6.96 1.91 38.41
N LEU A 122 -7.25 1.17 37.36
CA LEU A 122 -6.96 -0.25 37.21
C LEU A 122 -7.45 -1.05 38.41
N THR A 123 -8.73 -0.99 38.67
CA THR A 123 -9.39 -1.68 39.79
C THR A 123 -10.66 -2.40 39.34
N ILE A 124 -10.96 -3.51 40.01
CA ILE A 124 -12.22 -4.22 39.90
C ILE A 124 -12.76 -4.50 41.29
N THR A 125 -14.04 -4.19 41.50
CA THR A 125 -14.75 -4.35 42.76
C THR A 125 -15.94 -5.27 42.56
N GLY A 126 -16.21 -6.13 43.50
CA GLY A 126 -17.36 -7.03 43.46
C GLY A 126 -17.54 -7.84 44.73
N LEU A 127 -18.60 -8.66 44.70
CA LEU A 127 -18.93 -9.55 45.81
C LEU A 127 -18.19 -10.88 45.67
N VAL A 128 -17.44 -11.22 46.73
CA VAL A 128 -16.73 -12.48 46.90
C VAL A 128 -17.20 -13.10 48.21
N LEU A 129 -17.90 -14.22 48.17
CA LEU A 129 -18.50 -14.84 49.37
C LEU A 129 -19.28 -13.85 50.26
N ASP A 130 -20.14 -13.04 49.57
CA ASP A 130 -20.97 -11.99 50.18
C ASP A 130 -20.23 -10.78 50.81
N GLU A 131 -18.91 -10.72 50.66
CA GLU A 131 -18.10 -9.58 51.06
C GLU A 131 -17.72 -8.73 49.85
N THR A 132 -17.84 -7.40 49.94
CA THR A 132 -17.34 -6.51 48.88
C THR A 132 -15.83 -6.41 48.97
N LYS A 133 -15.16 -6.80 47.90
CA LYS A 133 -13.69 -6.72 47.78
C LYS A 133 -13.29 -5.96 46.53
N THR A 134 -12.20 -5.20 46.64
CA THR A 134 -11.59 -4.47 45.53
C THR A 134 -10.19 -5.03 45.28
N TYR A 135 -9.89 -5.33 44.03
CA TYR A 135 -8.58 -5.82 43.61
C TYR A 135 -7.95 -4.84 42.61
N GLU A 136 -6.64 -4.68 42.72
CA GLU A 136 -5.85 -4.00 41.69
C GLU A 136 -5.75 -4.91 40.45
N VAL A 137 -5.86 -4.31 39.27
CA VAL A 137 -5.76 -5.00 37.98
C VAL A 137 -4.39 -4.68 37.39
N ASP A 138 -3.68 -5.70 36.89
CA ASP A 138 -2.40 -5.50 36.20
C ASP A 138 -2.62 -4.70 34.92
N HIS A 139 -1.67 -3.81 34.62
CA HIS A 139 -1.71 -2.97 33.41
C HIS A 139 -1.83 -3.80 32.12
N ASP A 140 -1.28 -5.00 32.10
CA ASP A 140 -1.27 -5.90 30.96
C ASP A 140 -2.30 -7.03 31.09
N ALA A 141 -3.26 -6.89 32.00
CA ALA A 141 -4.31 -7.87 32.23
C ALA A 141 -5.14 -8.14 30.97
N THR A 142 -5.69 -9.33 30.88
CA THR A 142 -6.60 -9.71 29.80
C THR A 142 -8.04 -9.81 30.30
N LEU A 143 -8.98 -9.49 29.41
CA LEU A 143 -10.40 -9.66 29.60
C LEU A 143 -10.89 -10.71 28.59
N VAL A 144 -11.53 -11.77 29.10
CA VAL A 144 -12.22 -12.75 28.26
C VAL A 144 -13.71 -12.38 28.23
N GLU A 145 -14.18 -12.05 27.04
CA GLU A 145 -15.56 -11.68 26.77
C GLU A 145 -16.49 -12.90 26.85
N GLU A 146 -17.81 -12.69 26.89
CA GLU A 146 -18.82 -13.76 26.99
C GLU A 146 -18.71 -14.78 25.82
N ASP A 147 -18.28 -14.34 24.64
CA ASP A 147 -18.06 -15.22 23.47
C ASP A 147 -16.78 -16.06 23.54
N GLY A 148 -15.93 -15.80 24.54
CA GLY A 148 -14.62 -16.43 24.74
C GLY A 148 -13.46 -15.71 24.06
N THR A 149 -13.68 -14.56 23.46
CA THR A 149 -12.60 -13.73 22.88
C THR A 149 -11.77 -13.14 24.01
N GLU A 150 -10.47 -13.39 24.00
CA GLU A 150 -9.53 -12.85 24.98
C GLU A 150 -8.83 -11.62 24.40
N LEU A 151 -8.97 -10.47 25.08
CA LEU A 151 -8.41 -9.18 24.69
C LEU A 151 -7.62 -8.61 25.86
N ARG A 152 -6.51 -7.91 25.56
CA ARG A 152 -5.80 -7.14 26.57
C ARG A 152 -6.66 -5.90 26.95
N ILE A 153 -6.74 -5.56 28.23
CA ILE A 153 -7.35 -4.29 28.65
C ILE A 153 -6.59 -3.10 28.05
N ALA A 154 -7.22 -1.95 28.00
CA ALA A 154 -6.62 -0.76 27.40
C ALA A 154 -6.59 0.41 28.40
N PRO A 155 -5.60 0.43 29.30
CA PRO A 155 -5.36 1.62 30.13
C PRO A 155 -5.18 2.88 29.30
N LYS A 156 -5.46 4.05 29.86
CA LYS A 156 -5.47 5.34 29.15
C LYS A 156 -4.13 5.63 28.42
N ASP A 157 -3.00 5.24 29.02
CA ASP A 157 -1.68 5.50 28.49
C ASP A 157 -1.36 4.74 27.18
N VAL A 158 -2.06 3.63 26.90
CA VAL A 158 -1.91 2.84 25.68
C VAL A 158 -3.02 3.09 24.65
N GLN A 159 -3.96 3.97 24.92
CA GLN A 159 -5.04 4.31 24.00
C GLN A 159 -4.57 5.34 22.95
N TYR A 160 -5.10 5.20 21.71
CA TYR A 160 -4.78 6.09 20.60
C TYR A 160 -5.01 7.57 20.92
N GLN A 161 -6.15 7.94 21.55
CA GLN A 161 -6.48 9.33 21.86
C GLN A 161 -5.52 9.98 22.87
N ASN A 162 -4.89 9.18 23.70
CA ASN A 162 -3.93 9.63 24.73
C ASN A 162 -2.47 9.57 24.27
N ALA A 163 -2.21 8.97 23.12
CA ALA A 163 -0.89 9.00 22.51
C ALA A 163 -0.49 10.43 22.12
N SER A 164 0.82 10.69 22.04
CA SER A 164 1.34 12.00 21.63
C SER A 164 0.77 12.43 20.27
N ILE A 165 0.62 13.74 20.05
CA ILE A 165 0.14 14.29 18.78
C ILE A 165 0.98 13.77 17.61
N TRP A 166 2.29 13.73 17.75
CA TRP A 166 3.19 13.19 16.73
C TRP A 166 3.00 11.70 16.51
N GLY A 167 2.79 10.92 17.58
CA GLY A 167 2.47 9.50 17.48
C GLY A 167 1.19 9.25 16.68
N ARG A 168 0.13 10.02 16.95
CA ARG A 168 -1.13 9.93 16.20
C ARG A 168 -0.98 10.35 14.74
N LEU A 169 -0.30 11.47 14.49
CA LEU A 169 -0.06 11.96 13.12
C LEU A 169 0.73 10.94 12.28
N ILE A 170 1.85 10.43 12.82
CA ILE A 170 2.67 9.47 12.08
C ILE A 170 1.92 8.15 11.87
N THR A 171 1.16 7.69 12.86
CA THR A 171 0.32 6.49 12.74
C THR A 171 -0.69 6.65 11.61
N ASN A 172 -1.38 7.80 11.53
CA ASN A 172 -2.38 8.05 10.47
C ASN A 172 -1.76 8.17 9.09
N PHE A 173 -0.59 8.80 8.99
CA PHE A 173 0.09 8.99 7.72
C PHE A 173 0.86 7.76 7.24
N ALA A 174 1.13 6.81 8.14
CA ALA A 174 1.98 5.65 7.88
C ALA A 174 1.46 4.72 6.77
N GLY A 175 0.14 4.53 6.66
CA GLY A 175 -0.45 3.71 5.61
C GLY A 175 -0.12 4.24 4.20
N PRO A 176 -0.52 5.48 3.85
CA PRO A 176 -0.17 6.10 2.58
C PRO A 176 1.35 6.16 2.33
N MET A 177 2.14 6.47 3.35
CA MET A 177 3.60 6.50 3.27
C MET A 177 4.16 5.12 2.90
N ASN A 178 3.67 4.06 3.51
CA ASN A 178 4.09 2.69 3.21
C ASN A 178 3.75 2.28 1.77
N ASN A 179 2.58 2.70 1.26
CA ASN A 179 2.23 2.46 -0.14
C ASN A 179 3.14 3.22 -1.10
N PHE A 180 3.57 4.43 -0.75
CA PHE A 180 4.57 5.14 -1.54
C PHE A 180 5.92 4.42 -1.53
N ILE A 181 6.38 3.93 -0.37
CA ILE A 181 7.60 3.12 -0.24
C ILE A 181 7.50 1.84 -1.09
N LEU A 182 6.35 1.16 -1.03
CA LEU A 182 6.09 -0.01 -1.87
C LEU A 182 6.19 0.34 -3.35
N GLY A 183 5.60 1.45 -3.79
CA GLY A 183 5.70 1.94 -5.16
C GLY A 183 7.15 2.17 -5.60
N VAL A 184 7.97 2.82 -4.77
CA VAL A 184 9.40 3.01 -5.03
C VAL A 184 10.12 1.67 -5.21
N LEU A 185 9.87 0.71 -4.30
CA LEU A 185 10.48 -0.62 -4.38
C LEU A 185 10.08 -1.36 -5.66
N VAL A 186 8.80 -1.31 -6.03
CA VAL A 186 8.30 -1.94 -7.27
C VAL A 186 8.94 -1.32 -8.50
N PHE A 187 9.06 0.00 -8.59
CA PHE A 187 9.72 0.66 -9.73
C PHE A 187 11.22 0.38 -9.79
N ILE A 188 11.90 0.28 -8.65
CA ILE A 188 13.30 -0.16 -8.61
C ILE A 188 13.41 -1.58 -9.15
N ILE A 189 12.59 -2.52 -8.67
CA ILE A 189 12.57 -3.90 -9.17
C ILE A 189 12.31 -3.93 -10.68
N LEU A 190 11.33 -3.14 -11.14
CA LEU A 190 11.00 -3.03 -12.56
C LEU A 190 12.20 -2.54 -13.38
N ALA A 191 12.93 -1.53 -12.91
CA ALA A 191 14.14 -1.03 -13.56
C ALA A 191 15.24 -2.10 -13.66
N PHE A 192 15.34 -2.99 -12.66
CA PHE A 192 16.26 -4.14 -12.73
C PHE A 192 15.80 -5.20 -13.74
N VAL A 193 14.52 -5.54 -13.73
CA VAL A 193 13.94 -6.55 -14.64
C VAL A 193 14.00 -6.09 -16.10
N GLN A 194 13.74 -4.82 -16.37
CA GLN A 194 13.83 -4.21 -17.72
C GLN A 194 15.26 -3.94 -18.18
N GLY A 195 16.26 -4.18 -17.33
CA GLY A 195 17.66 -3.93 -17.64
C GLY A 195 18.13 -2.49 -17.47
N GLY A 196 17.24 -1.53 -17.22
CA GLY A 196 17.57 -0.12 -17.04
C GLY A 196 16.34 0.79 -16.94
N VAL A 197 16.58 2.08 -16.89
CA VAL A 197 15.54 3.14 -16.89
C VAL A 197 15.63 3.93 -18.19
N GLN A 198 14.52 4.28 -18.80
CA GLN A 198 14.47 5.04 -20.05
C GLN A 198 15.18 6.39 -19.91
N ASP A 199 16.08 6.68 -20.82
CA ASP A 199 16.78 7.96 -20.91
C ASP A 199 16.07 8.88 -21.91
N THR A 200 15.10 9.65 -21.42
CA THR A 200 14.38 10.62 -22.24
C THR A 200 15.15 11.91 -22.51
N SER A 201 16.30 12.11 -21.85
CA SER A 201 17.14 13.30 -22.00
C SER A 201 18.03 13.26 -23.24
N THR A 202 18.02 12.15 -23.97
CA THR A 202 18.81 11.94 -25.19
C THR A 202 17.91 11.51 -26.35
N ASN A 203 18.43 11.64 -27.56
CA ASN A 203 17.82 11.16 -28.79
C ASN A 203 18.24 9.74 -29.18
N ARG A 204 18.91 9.02 -28.27
CA ARG A 204 19.30 7.60 -28.46
C ARG A 204 18.11 6.70 -28.30
N ILE A 205 18.04 5.69 -29.17
CA ILE A 205 16.88 4.79 -29.25
C ILE A 205 17.20 3.33 -28.98
N GLN A 206 16.19 2.61 -28.53
CA GLN A 206 16.05 1.16 -28.70
C GLN A 206 14.99 0.88 -29.76
N VAL A 207 15.20 -0.15 -30.53
CA VAL A 207 14.35 -0.53 -31.65
C VAL A 207 13.51 -1.74 -31.25
N ALA A 208 12.20 -1.65 -31.41
CA ALA A 208 11.29 -2.74 -31.13
C ALA A 208 11.35 -3.79 -32.24
N ASP A 209 11.33 -5.08 -31.86
CA ASP A 209 11.29 -6.20 -32.78
C ASP A 209 10.08 -6.13 -33.70
N GLY A 210 10.29 -6.28 -35.01
CA GLY A 210 9.27 -6.15 -36.03
C GLY A 210 8.73 -4.71 -36.18
N GLY A 211 9.33 -3.71 -35.53
CA GLY A 211 8.97 -2.30 -35.70
C GLY A 211 9.35 -1.70 -37.05
N ALA A 212 8.75 -0.58 -37.44
CA ALA A 212 9.05 0.13 -38.69
C ALA A 212 10.54 0.56 -38.75
N ALA A 213 11.09 0.99 -37.62
CA ALA A 213 12.48 1.36 -37.49
C ALA A 213 13.44 0.17 -37.76
N GLN A 214 13.11 -1.02 -37.23
CA GLN A 214 13.91 -2.21 -37.48
C GLN A 214 13.92 -2.60 -38.96
N VAL A 215 12.74 -2.58 -39.59
CA VAL A 215 12.60 -2.89 -41.03
C VAL A 215 13.42 -1.91 -41.90
N ALA A 216 13.48 -0.66 -41.45
CA ALA A 216 14.28 0.37 -42.13
C ALA A 216 15.79 0.32 -41.81
N GLY A 217 16.24 -0.64 -40.97
CA GLY A 217 17.64 -0.84 -40.65
C GLY A 217 18.20 0.01 -39.50
N LEU A 218 17.34 0.64 -38.69
CA LEU A 218 17.78 1.28 -37.45
C LEU A 218 18.17 0.21 -36.42
N LYS A 219 19.11 0.55 -35.53
CA LYS A 219 19.66 -0.37 -34.52
C LYS A 219 19.60 0.24 -33.13
N ASN A 220 19.67 -0.63 -32.12
CA ASN A 220 19.79 -0.20 -30.73
C ASN A 220 21.06 0.66 -30.54
N GLY A 221 20.90 1.81 -29.85
CA GLY A 221 21.97 2.75 -29.59
C GLY A 221 22.16 3.83 -30.66
N ASP A 222 21.48 3.74 -31.81
CA ASP A 222 21.48 4.83 -32.78
C ASP A 222 20.85 6.10 -32.16
N ALA A 223 21.33 7.28 -32.54
CA ALA A 223 20.76 8.55 -32.15
C ALA A 223 19.98 9.14 -33.33
N ILE A 224 18.71 9.45 -33.19
CA ILE A 224 17.93 10.14 -34.22
C ILE A 224 18.22 11.64 -34.12
N GLU A 225 18.89 12.21 -35.14
CA GLU A 225 19.27 13.61 -35.14
C GLU A 225 18.25 14.52 -35.84
N ALA A 226 17.49 13.95 -36.80
CA ALA A 226 16.39 14.69 -37.46
C ALA A 226 15.32 13.73 -38.01
N ILE A 227 14.10 14.25 -38.10
CA ILE A 227 12.98 13.66 -38.86
C ILE A 227 12.63 14.65 -39.95
N ASN A 228 12.79 14.30 -41.20
CA ASN A 228 12.75 15.20 -42.35
C ASN A 228 13.72 16.39 -42.14
N LYS A 229 13.18 17.57 -41.85
CA LYS A 229 13.96 18.79 -41.59
C LYS A 229 14.00 19.19 -40.11
N ASP A 230 13.23 18.50 -39.25
CA ASP A 230 13.07 18.88 -37.87
C ASP A 230 14.14 18.20 -37.02
N LYS A 231 14.92 19.03 -36.32
CA LYS A 231 16.04 18.57 -35.49
C LYS A 231 15.52 17.89 -34.24
N VAL A 232 16.13 16.77 -33.87
CA VAL A 232 15.82 15.97 -32.69
C VAL A 232 17.02 15.96 -31.75
N THR A 233 16.82 16.37 -30.50
CA THR A 233 17.87 16.44 -29.48
C THR A 233 17.60 15.52 -28.30
N ASP A 234 16.36 15.18 -28.07
CA ASP A 234 15.86 14.37 -26.97
C ASP A 234 14.59 13.62 -27.36
N TRP A 235 14.00 12.89 -26.40
CA TRP A 235 12.80 12.10 -26.65
C TRP A 235 11.53 12.95 -26.91
N ASP A 236 11.42 14.11 -26.29
CA ASP A 236 10.25 14.97 -26.46
C ASP A 236 10.25 15.64 -27.83
N SER A 237 11.38 16.18 -28.27
CA SER A 237 11.55 16.70 -29.63
C SER A 237 11.36 15.63 -30.70
N LEU A 238 11.73 14.36 -30.43
CA LEU A 238 11.44 13.26 -31.33
C LEU A 238 9.95 13.02 -31.51
N LYS A 239 9.20 13.00 -30.39
CA LYS A 239 7.72 12.83 -30.44
C LYS A 239 7.04 13.98 -31.17
N GLU A 240 7.48 15.22 -30.91
CA GLU A 240 6.96 16.40 -31.57
C GLU A 240 7.22 16.35 -33.08
N ALA A 241 8.46 16.16 -33.49
CA ALA A 241 8.84 16.00 -34.89
C ALA A 241 8.07 14.87 -35.61
N LEU A 242 7.89 13.73 -34.94
CA LEU A 242 7.10 12.63 -35.49
C LEU A 242 5.65 13.04 -35.67
N THR A 243 5.04 13.67 -34.67
CA THR A 243 3.63 14.09 -34.70
C THR A 243 3.39 15.10 -35.80
N GLU A 244 4.22 16.14 -35.89
CA GLU A 244 4.09 17.20 -36.90
C GLU A 244 4.22 16.67 -38.33
N ASN A 245 5.23 15.79 -38.54
CA ASN A 245 5.49 15.24 -39.87
C ASN A 245 4.48 14.16 -40.30
N THR A 246 3.67 13.63 -39.38
CA THR A 246 2.66 12.62 -39.71
C THR A 246 1.25 13.13 -39.72
N GLN A 247 0.98 14.42 -39.40
CA GLN A 247 -0.35 15.02 -39.38
C GLN A 247 -1.12 14.88 -40.70
N LYS A 248 -0.41 14.89 -41.83
CA LYS A 248 -0.98 14.81 -43.17
C LYS A 248 -0.64 13.53 -43.92
N PHE A 249 -0.18 12.47 -43.17
CA PHE A 249 0.24 11.23 -43.77
C PHE A 249 -0.93 10.45 -44.33
N SER A 250 -0.71 9.85 -45.50
CA SER A 250 -1.53 8.82 -46.09
C SER A 250 -0.86 7.46 -45.90
N LYS A 251 -1.63 6.38 -45.99
CA LYS A 251 -1.11 5.02 -45.86
C LYS A 251 -0.05 4.74 -46.92
N GLY A 252 1.19 4.53 -46.48
CA GLY A 252 2.33 4.21 -47.34
C GLY A 252 3.37 5.31 -47.45
N ASP A 253 3.11 6.50 -46.89
CA ASP A 253 4.09 7.59 -46.85
C ASP A 253 5.29 7.19 -45.96
N SER A 254 6.43 7.83 -46.23
CA SER A 254 7.68 7.55 -45.52
C SER A 254 8.31 8.82 -44.97
N LEU A 255 8.99 8.69 -43.84
CA LEU A 255 9.78 9.73 -43.18
C LEU A 255 11.25 9.55 -43.53
N SER A 256 11.94 10.67 -43.81
CA SER A 256 13.40 10.71 -43.89
C SER A 256 13.95 10.87 -42.46
N VAL A 257 14.61 9.85 -41.94
CA VAL A 257 15.15 9.84 -40.56
C VAL A 257 16.65 9.89 -40.65
N THR A 258 17.26 10.97 -40.20
CA THR A 258 18.72 11.09 -40.09
C THR A 258 19.16 10.57 -38.74
N VAL A 259 20.05 9.57 -38.78
CA VAL A 259 20.56 8.91 -37.57
C VAL A 259 22.08 8.97 -37.53
N LYS A 260 22.59 9.14 -36.33
CA LYS A 260 23.99 8.93 -36.01
C LYS A 260 24.19 7.53 -35.43
N ARG A 261 24.88 6.70 -36.14
CA ARG A 261 25.20 5.34 -35.74
C ARG A 261 26.13 5.32 -34.51
N SER A 262 26.22 4.20 -33.82
CA SER A 262 27.11 4.02 -32.67
C SER A 262 28.62 4.16 -33.04
N ASN A 263 28.96 3.97 -34.32
CA ASN A 263 30.33 4.18 -34.85
C ASN A 263 30.62 5.64 -35.24
N GLY A 264 29.65 6.56 -35.03
CA GLY A 264 29.76 7.99 -35.34
C GLY A 264 29.39 8.38 -36.79
N GLN A 265 29.04 7.43 -37.66
CA GLN A 265 28.58 7.72 -39.03
C GLN A 265 27.15 8.26 -39.02
N GLU A 266 26.90 9.29 -39.80
CA GLU A 266 25.57 9.80 -40.08
C GLU A 266 24.99 9.14 -41.33
N GLU A 267 23.78 8.72 -41.25
CA GLU A 267 23.04 8.08 -42.32
C GLU A 267 21.59 8.55 -42.33
N THR A 268 21.04 8.74 -43.53
CA THR A 268 19.63 9.06 -43.70
C THR A 268 18.88 7.86 -44.24
N VAL A 269 17.88 7.42 -43.49
CA VAL A 269 17.10 6.20 -43.76
C VAL A 269 15.65 6.56 -44.01
N SER A 270 15.03 5.94 -45.01
CA SER A 270 13.59 6.07 -45.25
C SER A 270 12.82 5.08 -44.38
N VAL A 271 11.98 5.58 -43.47
CA VAL A 271 11.16 4.76 -42.58
C VAL A 271 9.69 4.93 -42.92
N LYS A 272 8.97 3.81 -43.09
CA LYS A 272 7.50 3.77 -43.23
C LYS A 272 6.87 3.53 -41.86
N PRO A 273 6.31 4.56 -41.18
CA PRO A 273 5.70 4.36 -39.88
C PRO A 273 4.52 3.40 -39.97
N LYS A 274 4.29 2.64 -38.90
CA LYS A 274 3.08 1.81 -38.76
C LYS A 274 1.96 2.66 -38.18
N GLU A 275 0.79 2.61 -38.84
CA GLU A 275 -0.42 3.24 -38.32
C GLU A 275 -1.13 2.32 -37.33
N ASN A 276 -1.53 2.88 -36.19
CA ASN A 276 -2.38 2.23 -35.20
C ASN A 276 -3.36 3.26 -34.62
N GLN A 277 -4.65 3.05 -34.81
CA GLN A 277 -5.75 3.90 -34.31
C GLN A 277 -5.57 5.39 -34.67
N GLY A 278 -5.13 5.69 -35.89
CA GLY A 278 -4.93 7.06 -36.37
C GLY A 278 -3.63 7.73 -35.91
N SER A 279 -2.77 7.01 -35.21
CA SER A 279 -1.43 7.47 -34.83
C SER A 279 -0.34 6.68 -35.54
N TYR A 280 0.76 7.35 -35.88
CA TYR A 280 1.90 6.75 -36.56
C TYR A 280 3.05 6.45 -35.61
N PHE A 281 3.64 5.25 -35.68
CA PHE A 281 4.69 4.77 -34.80
C PHE A 281 5.90 4.29 -35.60
N LEU A 282 7.09 4.68 -35.13
CA LEU A 282 8.35 4.17 -35.66
C LEU A 282 8.73 2.80 -35.09
N GLY A 283 8.19 2.44 -33.90
CA GLY A 283 8.60 1.25 -33.16
C GLY A 283 9.97 1.44 -32.49
N VAL A 284 10.16 2.58 -31.87
CA VAL A 284 11.36 2.91 -31.09
C VAL A 284 10.96 3.32 -29.67
N SER A 285 11.86 3.13 -28.73
CA SER A 285 11.78 3.61 -27.35
C SER A 285 13.07 4.31 -26.95
N PRO A 286 13.07 5.13 -25.88
CA PRO A 286 14.31 5.73 -25.38
C PRO A 286 15.36 4.67 -25.03
N ALA A 287 16.64 4.99 -25.23
CA ALA A 287 17.73 4.15 -24.74
C ALA A 287 17.64 3.96 -23.23
N LEU A 288 18.28 2.90 -22.71
CA LEU A 288 18.27 2.62 -21.27
C LEU A 288 19.56 3.08 -20.60
N LYS A 289 19.42 3.76 -19.46
CA LYS A 289 20.48 3.91 -18.47
C LYS A 289 20.57 2.61 -17.65
N THR A 290 21.70 1.90 -17.78
CA THR A 290 21.84 0.53 -17.23
C THR A 290 22.64 0.48 -15.93
N GLY A 291 23.23 1.58 -15.49
CA GLY A 291 24.02 1.68 -14.27
C GLY A 291 23.22 1.35 -13.01
N LEU A 292 23.88 0.80 -11.99
CA LEU A 292 23.23 0.47 -10.70
C LEU A 292 22.59 1.70 -10.06
N LYS A 293 23.30 2.83 -10.05
CA LYS A 293 22.77 4.10 -9.54
C LYS A 293 21.56 4.56 -10.36
N ASP A 294 21.62 4.47 -11.68
CA ASP A 294 20.53 4.88 -12.56
C ASP A 294 19.25 4.07 -12.30
N LYS A 295 19.39 2.76 -12.06
CA LYS A 295 18.24 1.90 -11.74
C LYS A 295 17.60 2.26 -10.40
N ILE A 296 18.40 2.54 -9.38
CA ILE A 296 17.88 2.90 -8.04
C ILE A 296 17.24 4.30 -8.08
N PHE A 297 17.98 5.31 -8.54
CA PHE A 297 17.47 6.68 -8.60
C PHE A 297 16.34 6.84 -9.62
N GLY A 298 16.43 6.17 -10.76
CA GLY A 298 15.39 6.17 -11.76
C GLY A 298 14.11 5.50 -11.27
N GLY A 299 14.19 4.41 -10.50
CA GLY A 299 13.04 3.80 -9.85
C GLY A 299 12.35 4.77 -8.88
N PHE A 300 13.13 5.50 -8.06
CA PHE A 300 12.59 6.55 -7.20
C PHE A 300 11.93 7.68 -8.02
N GLN A 301 12.61 8.15 -9.08
CA GLN A 301 12.08 9.19 -9.97
C GLN A 301 10.76 8.76 -10.61
N MET A 302 10.68 7.54 -11.13
CA MET A 302 9.45 6.99 -11.72
C MET A 302 8.29 6.96 -10.70
N ALA A 303 8.56 6.55 -9.45
CA ALA A 303 7.56 6.56 -8.37
C ALA A 303 7.10 7.97 -8.05
N TRP A 304 8.03 8.93 -7.96
CA TRP A 304 7.73 10.34 -7.69
C TRP A 304 6.91 10.98 -8.81
N GLU A 305 7.32 10.79 -10.07
CA GLU A 305 6.57 11.29 -11.23
C GLU A 305 5.17 10.67 -11.29
N GLY A 306 5.04 9.37 -11.01
CA GLY A 306 3.75 8.71 -10.93
C GLY A 306 2.85 9.32 -9.85
N ALA A 307 3.37 9.52 -8.64
CA ALA A 307 2.64 10.17 -7.55
C ALA A 307 2.22 11.61 -7.92
N PHE A 308 3.12 12.39 -8.53
CA PHE A 308 2.82 13.74 -8.96
C PHE A 308 1.75 13.79 -10.05
N LYS A 309 1.80 12.87 -11.04
CA LYS A 309 0.76 12.74 -12.07
C LYS A 309 -0.62 12.47 -11.46
N ILE A 310 -0.68 11.64 -10.43
CA ILE A 310 -1.93 11.36 -9.70
C ILE A 310 -2.44 12.64 -9.02
N LEU A 311 -1.57 13.42 -8.36
CA LEU A 311 -1.97 14.69 -7.74
C LEU A 311 -2.48 15.72 -8.78
N VAL A 312 -1.83 15.80 -9.94
CA VAL A 312 -2.28 16.66 -11.03
C VAL A 312 -3.63 16.20 -11.59
N ALA A 313 -3.82 14.89 -11.75
CA ALA A 313 -5.09 14.31 -12.19
C ALA A 313 -6.21 14.58 -11.18
N LEU A 314 -5.95 14.44 -9.87
CA LEU A 314 -6.90 14.77 -8.80
C LEU A 314 -7.26 16.27 -8.82
N LYS A 315 -6.25 17.15 -8.98
CA LYS A 315 -6.52 18.59 -9.15
C LYS A 315 -7.41 18.86 -10.37
N GLY A 316 -7.12 18.23 -11.51
CA GLY A 316 -7.94 18.33 -12.72
C GLY A 316 -9.37 17.82 -12.53
N LEU A 317 -9.55 16.79 -11.69
CA LEU A 317 -10.87 16.27 -11.32
C LEU A 317 -11.67 17.27 -10.47
N ILE A 318 -11.02 17.96 -9.54
CA ILE A 318 -11.65 18.97 -8.68
C ILE A 318 -12.02 20.22 -9.49
N THR A 319 -11.13 20.65 -10.40
CA THR A 319 -11.34 21.85 -11.21
C THR A 319 -12.33 21.66 -12.36
N ASN A 320 -12.40 20.44 -12.92
CA ASN A 320 -13.28 20.06 -14.03
C ASN A 320 -14.04 18.78 -13.69
N PHE A 321 -14.91 18.85 -12.67
CA PHE A 321 -15.65 17.69 -12.17
C PHE A 321 -16.50 17.06 -13.29
N SER A 322 -16.19 15.79 -13.62
CA SER A 322 -16.96 14.97 -14.55
C SER A 322 -16.97 13.53 -14.04
N LEU A 323 -18.15 13.00 -13.77
CA LEU A 323 -18.32 11.62 -13.31
C LEU A 323 -17.73 10.59 -14.29
N ASN A 324 -17.70 10.91 -15.59
CA ASN A 324 -17.14 10.03 -16.62
C ASN A 324 -15.60 9.87 -16.54
N LYS A 325 -14.92 10.70 -15.73
CA LYS A 325 -13.47 10.60 -15.48
C LYS A 325 -13.12 9.83 -14.22
N LEU A 326 -14.12 9.42 -13.43
CA LEU A 326 -13.91 8.61 -12.22
C LEU A 326 -13.82 7.13 -12.62
N GLY A 327 -12.60 6.63 -12.73
CA GLY A 327 -12.35 5.20 -12.79
C GLY A 327 -12.49 4.58 -11.40
N GLY A 328 -13.52 3.75 -11.19
CA GLY A 328 -13.67 2.95 -9.97
C GLY A 328 -12.87 1.64 -10.03
N PRO A 329 -12.98 0.77 -9.01
CA PRO A 329 -12.35 -0.56 -8.99
C PRO A 329 -12.64 -1.38 -10.26
N VAL A 330 -13.80 -1.19 -10.88
CA VAL A 330 -14.20 -1.84 -12.14
C VAL A 330 -13.33 -1.39 -13.32
N ALA A 331 -12.96 -0.09 -13.37
CA ALA A 331 -12.07 0.42 -14.43
C ALA A 331 -10.63 -0.10 -14.25
N MET A 332 -10.15 -0.23 -13.01
CA MET A 332 -8.86 -0.87 -12.72
C MET A 332 -8.84 -2.34 -13.13
N PHE A 333 -9.96 -3.04 -12.95
CA PHE A 333 -10.13 -4.42 -13.39
C PHE A 333 -10.06 -4.57 -14.93
N GLN A 334 -10.58 -3.60 -15.69
CA GLN A 334 -10.55 -3.61 -17.14
C GLN A 334 -9.15 -3.31 -17.71
N MET A 335 -8.27 -2.69 -16.93
CA MET A 335 -6.88 -2.36 -17.32
C MET A 335 -5.88 -3.45 -16.97
N SER A 336 -6.24 -4.42 -16.14
CA SER A 336 -5.43 -5.56 -15.72
C SER A 336 -5.65 -6.79 -16.61
#